data_043a287a85c1582b13b474e601ca0daa
#
_entry.id   043a287a85c1582b13b474e601ca0daa
#
_cell.length_a   1.000
_cell.length_b   1.000
_cell.length_c   1.000
_cell.angle_alpha   90.00
_cell.angle_beta   90.00
_cell.angle_gamma   90.00
#
_symmetry.space_group_name_H-M   'P 1'
#
loop_
_entity.id
_entity.type
_entity.pdbx_description
1 polymer ?
#
loop_
_entity_poly.entity_id
_entity_poly.type
_entity_poly.pdbx_seq_one_letter_code
_entity_poly.pdbx_strand_id
1 'polypeptide(L)'
;LARTYGYQLFDGTYTPTQDKLIQLAFGFQLTVEETQALLKAAGHAVLYPRNARDVVIIECLYQRCGIIACNTKLEAQNQPLLE
;
A
#
# COMPACT_ATOMS: atom_id res chain seq x y z
N LEU A 1 20.26 -10.06 -6.58
CA LEU A 1 19.92 -9.72 -5.20
C LEU A 1 18.51 -9.25 -5.07
N ALA A 2 18.08 -8.35 -5.95
CA ALA A 2 16.68 -7.90 -5.92
C ALA A 2 15.74 -9.07 -6.15
N ARG A 3 16.14 -9.99 -7.00
CA ARG A 3 15.36 -11.18 -7.28
C ARG A 3 15.26 -12.08 -6.03
N THR A 4 16.38 -12.27 -5.34
CA THR A 4 16.39 -13.07 -4.14
C THR A 4 15.52 -12.42 -3.07
N TYR A 5 15.62 -11.12 -2.94
CA TYR A 5 14.80 -10.38 -2.00
C TYR A 5 13.33 -10.53 -2.32
N GLY A 6 12.97 -10.46 -3.60
CA GLY A 6 11.59 -10.64 -4.02
C GLY A 6 11.05 -12.01 -3.64
N TYR A 7 11.85 -13.04 -3.79
CA TYR A 7 11.44 -14.37 -3.38
C TYR A 7 11.18 -14.44 -1.88
N GLN A 8 12.02 -13.80 -1.09
CA GLN A 8 11.83 -13.79 0.35
C GLN A 8 10.54 -13.10 0.75
N LEU A 9 10.11 -12.12 -0.02
CA LEU A 9 8.87 -11.43 0.26
C LEU A 9 7.64 -12.29 -0.03
N PHE A 10 7.73 -13.17 -1.03
CA PHE A 10 6.54 -13.85 -1.53
C PHE A 10 6.59 -15.37 -1.44
N ASP A 11 7.62 -15.94 -0.85
CA ASP A 11 7.78 -17.39 -0.82
C ASP A 11 7.19 -18.06 0.42
N GLY A 12 6.58 -17.28 1.30
CA GLY A 12 5.99 -17.83 2.51
C GLY A 12 6.88 -17.72 3.74
N THR A 13 8.17 -17.45 3.56
CA THR A 13 9.07 -17.28 4.68
C THR A 13 8.82 -15.95 5.38
N TYR A 14 8.52 -14.93 4.60
CA TYR A 14 8.20 -13.61 5.09
C TYR A 14 7.17 -12.98 4.17
N THR A 15 6.03 -12.63 4.72
CA THR A 15 4.97 -11.97 3.98
C THR A 15 4.67 -10.64 4.66
N PRO A 16 4.98 -9.52 4.02
CA PRO A 16 4.66 -8.21 4.61
C PRO A 16 3.15 -8.02 4.70
N THR A 17 2.73 -7.22 5.66
CA THR A 17 1.32 -6.88 5.79
C THR A 17 0.89 -5.99 4.64
N GLN A 18 -0.45 -5.87 4.46
CA GLN A 18 -0.99 -4.97 3.46
C GLN A 18 -0.46 -3.55 3.66
N ASP A 19 -0.45 -3.10 4.92
CA ASP A 19 0.02 -1.75 5.23
C ASP A 19 1.48 -1.55 4.84
N LYS A 20 2.32 -2.56 5.07
CA LYS A 20 3.73 -2.45 4.70
C LYS A 20 3.91 -2.36 3.19
N LEU A 21 3.11 -3.12 2.44
CA LEU A 21 3.16 -3.05 0.98
C LEU A 21 2.69 -1.70 0.47
N ILE A 22 1.66 -1.14 1.09
CA ILE A 22 1.18 0.19 0.72
C ILE A 22 2.26 1.24 1.02
N GLN A 23 2.95 1.11 2.16
CA GLN A 23 4.05 2.02 2.48
C GLN A 23 5.16 1.92 1.43
N LEU A 24 5.48 0.71 0.98
CA LEU A 24 6.46 0.53 -0.10
C LEU A 24 5.98 1.19 -1.39
N ALA A 25 4.68 1.08 -1.69
CA ALA A 25 4.12 1.70 -2.87
C ALA A 25 4.33 3.21 -2.83
N PHE A 26 4.10 3.84 -1.68
CA PHE A 26 4.36 5.27 -1.54
C PHE A 26 5.85 5.57 -1.69
N GLY A 27 6.70 4.76 -1.10
CA GLY A 27 8.14 4.97 -1.18
C GLY A 27 8.68 4.89 -2.59
N PHE A 28 8.14 3.97 -3.40
CA PHE A 28 8.55 3.80 -4.79
C PHE A 28 7.70 4.61 -5.76
N GLN A 29 6.74 5.36 -5.26
CA GLN A 29 5.85 6.19 -6.08
C GLN A 29 5.10 5.38 -7.15
N LEU A 30 4.60 4.23 -6.74
CA LEU A 30 3.85 3.37 -7.64
C LEU A 30 2.49 4.01 -7.97
N THR A 31 1.98 3.66 -9.15
CA THR A 31 0.62 4.07 -9.52
C THR A 31 -0.39 3.23 -8.74
N VAL A 32 -1.67 3.64 -8.82
CA VAL A 32 -2.75 2.86 -8.20
C VAL A 32 -2.76 1.45 -8.78
N GLU A 33 -2.66 1.33 -10.09
CA GLU A 33 -2.67 0.02 -10.75
C GLU A 33 -1.50 -0.85 -10.29
N GLU A 34 -0.31 -0.26 -10.17
CA GLU A 34 0.85 -1.00 -9.73
C GLU A 34 0.69 -1.43 -8.27
N THR A 35 0.12 -0.58 -7.45
CA THR A 35 -0.14 -0.90 -6.04
C THR A 35 -1.13 -2.04 -5.92
N GLN A 36 -2.21 -2.00 -6.71
CA GLN A 36 -3.20 -3.07 -6.70
C GLN A 36 -2.59 -4.40 -7.15
N ALA A 37 -1.75 -4.35 -8.18
CA ALA A 37 -1.07 -5.55 -8.66
C ALA A 37 -0.13 -6.11 -7.60
N LEU A 38 0.57 -5.25 -6.87
CA LEU A 38 1.46 -5.66 -5.79
C LEU A 38 0.69 -6.36 -4.67
N LEU A 39 -0.42 -5.77 -4.26
CA LEU A 39 -1.24 -6.36 -3.20
C LEU A 39 -1.78 -7.71 -3.62
N LYS A 40 -2.26 -7.81 -4.86
CA LYS A 40 -2.80 -9.06 -5.37
C LYS A 40 -1.72 -10.13 -5.45
N ALA A 41 -0.54 -9.77 -5.94
CA ALA A 41 0.57 -10.71 -6.06
C ALA A 41 1.00 -11.24 -4.70
N ALA A 42 0.88 -10.43 -3.66
CA ALA A 42 1.25 -10.83 -2.30
C ALA A 42 0.12 -11.60 -1.59
N GLY A 43 -1.01 -11.80 -2.24
CA GLY A 43 -2.13 -12.51 -1.64
C GLY A 43 -2.98 -11.68 -0.70
N HIS A 44 -2.83 -10.38 -0.75
CA HIS A 44 -3.64 -9.48 0.08
C HIS A 44 -4.83 -8.96 -0.69
N ALA A 45 -5.83 -8.49 0.06
CA ALA A 45 -6.97 -7.82 -0.54
C ALA A 45 -6.50 -6.54 -1.21
N VAL A 46 -7.07 -6.24 -2.39
CA VAL A 46 -6.78 -4.98 -3.07
C VAL A 46 -7.56 -3.85 -2.39
N LEU A 47 -7.18 -2.62 -2.72
CA LEU A 47 -7.86 -1.46 -2.19
C LEU A 47 -9.24 -1.34 -2.84
N TYR A 48 -10.26 -1.08 -2.02
CA TYR A 48 -11.64 -0.97 -2.50
C TYR A 48 -12.12 0.47 -2.46
N PRO A 49 -12.70 0.97 -3.55
CA PRO A 49 -13.19 2.36 -3.59
C PRO A 49 -14.38 2.61 -2.67
N ARG A 50 -14.96 1.57 -2.06
CA ARG A 50 -16.07 1.73 -1.13
C ARG A 50 -15.64 1.71 0.33
N ASN A 51 -14.39 1.41 0.60
CA ASN A 51 -13.85 1.44 1.95
C ASN A 51 -13.29 2.83 2.20
N ALA A 52 -13.77 3.49 3.25
CA ALA A 52 -13.40 4.89 3.52
C ALA A 52 -11.89 5.07 3.65
N ARG A 53 -11.22 4.13 4.32
CA ARG A 53 -9.76 4.21 4.47
C ARG A 53 -9.07 4.01 3.14
N ASP A 54 -9.52 3.01 2.37
CA ASP A 54 -8.91 2.69 1.09
C ASP A 54 -9.08 3.83 0.09
N VAL A 55 -10.22 4.53 0.13
CA VAL A 55 -10.45 5.68 -0.74
C VAL A 55 -9.39 6.76 -0.51
N VAL A 56 -9.08 7.04 0.76
CA VAL A 56 -8.04 8.03 1.07
C VAL A 56 -6.70 7.58 0.51
N ILE A 57 -6.36 6.30 0.67
CA ILE A 57 -5.09 5.77 0.19
C ILE A 57 -5.03 5.84 -1.34
N ILE A 58 -6.12 5.45 -2.00
CA ILE A 58 -6.18 5.49 -3.47
C ILE A 58 -5.99 6.92 -3.97
N GLU A 59 -6.67 7.88 -3.36
CA GLU A 59 -6.54 9.28 -3.76
C GLU A 59 -5.11 9.78 -3.58
N CYS A 60 -4.49 9.42 -2.45
CA CYS A 60 -3.12 9.86 -2.20
C CYS A 60 -2.15 9.25 -3.21
N LEU A 61 -2.34 7.99 -3.57
CA LEU A 61 -1.51 7.37 -4.61
C LEU A 61 -1.72 8.07 -5.95
N TYR A 62 -2.97 8.35 -6.28
CA TYR A 62 -3.31 8.98 -7.55
C TYR A 62 -2.71 10.39 -7.64
N GLN A 63 -2.76 11.14 -6.55
CA GLN A 63 -2.25 12.50 -6.51
C GLN A 63 -0.76 12.57 -6.21
N ARG A 64 -0.13 11.43 -6.03
CA ARG A 64 1.30 11.35 -5.74
C ARG A 64 1.68 12.01 -4.42
N CYS A 65 0.79 11.95 -3.45
CA CYS A 65 1.10 12.40 -2.09
C CYS A 65 2.06 11.42 -1.43
N GLY A 66 2.85 11.90 -0.48
CA GLY A 66 3.72 11.02 0.29
C GLY A 66 2.96 10.33 1.42
N ILE A 67 3.65 9.37 2.06
CA ILE A 67 3.06 8.59 3.15
C ILE A 67 2.61 9.49 4.31
N ILE A 68 3.39 10.54 4.61
CA ILE A 68 3.06 11.43 5.72
C ILE A 68 1.76 12.17 5.42
N ALA A 69 1.61 12.67 4.19
CA ALA A 69 0.38 13.37 3.79
C ALA A 69 -0.81 12.42 3.83
N CYS A 70 -0.62 11.16 3.42
CA CYS A 70 -1.68 10.17 3.46
C CYS A 70 -2.11 9.90 4.90
N ASN A 71 -1.16 9.70 5.80
CA ASN A 71 -1.48 9.46 7.20
C ASN A 71 -2.18 10.66 7.83
N THR A 72 -1.80 11.88 7.45
CA THR A 72 -2.47 13.08 7.92
C THR A 72 -3.95 13.07 7.50
N LYS A 73 -4.22 12.70 6.26
CA LYS A 73 -5.60 12.63 5.78
C LYS A 73 -6.39 11.51 6.46
N LEU A 74 -5.73 10.37 6.70
CA LEU A 74 -6.37 9.26 7.41
C LEU A 74 -6.74 9.69 8.82
N GLU A 75 -5.83 10.35 9.52
CA GLU A 75 -6.10 10.84 10.86
C GLU A 75 -7.27 11.83 10.87
N ALA A 76 -7.30 12.73 9.90
CA ALA A 76 -8.36 13.72 9.81
C ALA A 76 -9.74 13.08 9.63
N GLN A 77 -9.77 11.87 9.07
CA GLN A 77 -11.03 11.14 8.86
C GLN A 77 -11.25 10.03 9.87
N ASN A 78 -10.47 10.03 10.95
CA ASN A 78 -10.56 9.02 12.00
C ASN A 78 -10.37 7.60 11.49
N GLN A 79 -9.50 7.44 10.50
CA GLN A 79 -9.16 6.12 9.96
C GLN A 79 -7.83 5.66 10.49
N PRO A 80 -7.62 4.35 10.63
CA PRO A 80 -6.31 3.83 11.07
C PRO A 80 -5.20 4.28 10.12
N LEU A 81 -4.09 4.68 10.71
CA LEU A 81 -2.93 5.09 9.92
C LEU A 81 -2.23 3.87 9.32
N LEU A 82 -1.41 4.13 8.30
CA LEU A 82 -0.56 3.08 7.74
C LEU A 82 0.62 2.84 8.67
N GLU A 83 0.82 1.57 9.04
CA GLU A 83 1.90 1.22 9.95
C GLU A 83 2.75 0.09 9.42
#